data_d8150f859115581997a2a0f535c4cb3a
#
_entry.id   d8150f859115581997a2a0f535c4cb3a
#
_cell.length_a   1.000
_cell.length_b   1.000
_cell.length_c   1.000
_cell.angle_alpha   90.00
_cell.angle_beta   90.00
_cell.angle_gamma   90.00
#
_symmetry.space_group_name_H-M   'P 1'
#
loop_
_entity.id
_entity.type
_entity.pdbx_description
1 polymer ?
#
loop_
_entity_poly.entity_id
_entity_poly.type
_entity_poly.pdbx_seq_one_letter_code
_entity_poly.pdbx_strand_id
1 'polypeptide(L)'
;MKQLLNAFFFALSYFSIIPVFVKNMEINNETYKYTLVLLPLVGAILASLVIGLNLGLNEFFNPLYSSFVCAVVYLALYGFIHTEAIIDVVDAWFASYSGKDAYKIMKESTIGAIGALYGFSFVLLKVG
;
A
#
# COMPACT_ATOMS: atom_id res chain seq x y z
N MET A 1 7.07 19.54 -18.27
CA MET A 1 8.07 18.54 -17.89
C MET A 1 8.33 18.52 -16.38
N LYS A 2 8.67 19.66 -15.73
CA LYS A 2 8.91 19.76 -14.27
C LYS A 2 7.71 19.31 -13.43
N GLN A 3 6.48 19.68 -13.80
CA GLN A 3 5.25 19.28 -13.07
C GLN A 3 4.99 17.77 -13.14
N LEU A 4 5.23 17.14 -14.30
CA LEU A 4 5.06 15.69 -14.44
C LEU A 4 6.08 14.92 -13.58
N LEU A 5 7.31 15.42 -13.52
CA LEU A 5 8.37 14.86 -12.69
C LEU A 5 8.04 15.00 -11.19
N ASN A 6 7.56 16.18 -10.78
CA ASN A 6 7.09 16.40 -9.42
C ASN A 6 5.93 15.46 -9.04
N ALA A 7 4.96 15.29 -9.95
CA ALA A 7 3.84 14.38 -9.76
C ALA A 7 4.27 12.91 -9.65
N PHE A 8 5.26 12.50 -10.45
CA PHE A 8 5.82 11.15 -10.36
C PHE A 8 6.51 10.91 -9.00
N PHE A 9 7.37 11.82 -8.59
CA PHE A 9 8.05 11.69 -7.30
C PHE A 9 7.08 11.80 -6.13
N PHE A 10 6.05 12.63 -6.23
CA PHE A 10 4.98 12.70 -5.24
C PHE A 10 4.21 11.36 -5.18
N ALA A 11 3.81 10.80 -6.34
CA ALA A 11 3.15 9.50 -6.40
C ALA A 11 4.01 8.39 -5.77
N LEU A 12 5.29 8.35 -6.11
CA LEU A 12 6.22 7.34 -5.59
C LEU A 12 6.38 7.46 -4.07
N SER A 13 6.57 8.68 -3.54
CA SER A 13 6.75 8.90 -2.10
C SER A 13 5.47 8.68 -1.28
N TYR A 14 4.29 8.90 -1.88
CA TYR A 14 3.01 8.76 -1.19
C TYR A 14 2.50 7.32 -1.19
N PHE A 15 2.71 6.59 -2.30
CA PHE A 15 2.19 5.23 -2.49
C PHE A 15 3.25 4.14 -2.32
N SER A 16 4.44 4.47 -1.84
CA SER A 16 5.47 3.49 -1.52
C SER A 16 6.36 3.96 -0.38
N ILE A 17 7.10 3.01 0.20
CA ILE A 17 8.13 3.32 1.20
C ILE A 17 9.46 3.80 0.59
N ILE A 18 9.53 3.91 -0.74
CA ILE A 18 10.76 4.32 -1.44
C ILE A 18 11.05 5.79 -1.13
N PRO A 19 12.20 6.11 -0.50
CA PRO A 19 12.52 7.47 -0.16
C PRO A 19 12.79 8.32 -1.40
N VAL A 20 12.11 9.45 -1.50
CA VAL A 20 12.29 10.41 -2.59
C VAL A 20 12.91 11.68 -2.04
N PHE A 21 14.14 11.99 -2.46
CA PHE A 21 14.89 13.16 -2.01
C PHE A 21 14.76 14.31 -3.02
N VAL A 22 13.56 14.89 -3.17
CA VAL A 22 13.34 16.06 -4.01
C VAL A 22 13.21 17.31 -3.13
N LYS A 23 14.18 18.22 -3.25
CA LYS A 23 14.09 19.55 -2.61
C LYS A 23 13.08 20.43 -3.36
N ASN A 24 12.21 21.13 -2.62
CA ASN A 24 11.26 22.13 -3.16
C ASN A 24 10.24 21.53 -4.14
N MET A 25 9.60 20.42 -3.76
CA MET A 25 8.48 19.87 -4.52
C MET A 25 7.27 20.81 -4.39
N GLU A 26 6.89 21.44 -5.50
CA GLU A 26 5.67 22.24 -5.58
C GLU A 26 4.47 21.31 -5.78
N ILE A 27 3.61 21.22 -4.79
CA ILE A 27 2.37 20.42 -4.84
C ILE A 27 1.21 21.37 -5.08
N ASN A 28 0.57 21.24 -6.23
CA ASN A 28 -0.61 22.00 -6.63
C ASN A 28 -1.68 21.08 -7.24
N ASN A 29 -2.84 21.63 -7.63
CA ASN A 29 -3.93 20.84 -8.20
C ASN A 29 -3.54 20.07 -9.46
N GLU A 30 -2.63 20.61 -10.27
CA GLU A 30 -2.11 19.90 -11.44
C GLU A 30 -1.21 18.72 -11.05
N THR A 31 -0.42 18.88 -9.98
CA THR A 31 0.38 17.77 -9.43
C THR A 31 -0.51 16.60 -9.05
N TYR A 32 -1.64 16.83 -8.37
CA TYR A 32 -2.58 15.76 -8.00
C TYR A 32 -3.19 15.06 -9.22
N LYS A 33 -3.58 15.81 -10.26
CA LYS A 33 -4.12 15.21 -11.50
C LYS A 33 -3.09 14.30 -12.18
N TYR A 34 -1.86 14.80 -12.36
CA TYR A 34 -0.80 13.99 -12.95
C TYR A 34 -0.40 12.80 -12.07
N THR A 35 -0.47 12.93 -10.75
CA THR A 35 -0.25 11.83 -9.81
C THR A 35 -1.19 10.67 -10.11
N LEU A 36 -2.49 10.92 -10.26
CA LEU A 36 -3.48 9.88 -10.57
C LEU A 36 -3.17 9.18 -11.91
N VAL A 37 -2.76 9.93 -12.92
CA VAL A 37 -2.39 9.38 -14.24
C VAL A 37 -1.13 8.52 -14.15
N LEU A 38 -0.21 8.85 -13.23
CA LEU A 38 1.08 8.16 -13.07
C LEU A 38 1.02 6.97 -12.09
N LEU A 39 -0.09 6.75 -11.37
CA LEU A 39 -0.23 5.62 -10.46
C LEU A 39 0.04 4.25 -11.11
N PRO A 40 -0.46 3.97 -12.35
CA PRO A 40 -0.14 2.70 -13.01
C PRO A 40 1.36 2.52 -13.24
N LEU A 41 2.09 3.60 -13.53
CA LEU A 41 3.54 3.56 -13.74
C LEU A 41 4.27 3.24 -12.42
N VAL A 42 3.86 3.85 -11.30
CA VAL A 42 4.39 3.53 -9.97
C VAL A 42 4.12 2.07 -9.64
N GLY A 43 2.89 1.59 -9.90
CA GLY A 43 2.54 0.19 -9.72
C GLY A 43 3.40 -0.76 -10.54
N ALA A 44 3.66 -0.42 -11.81
CA ALA A 44 4.53 -1.21 -12.70
C ALA A 44 5.98 -1.27 -12.19
N ILE A 45 6.50 -0.16 -11.65
CA ILE A 45 7.85 -0.13 -11.05
C ILE A 45 7.91 -1.05 -9.83
N LEU A 46 6.95 -0.95 -8.90
CA LEU A 46 6.91 -1.79 -7.71
C LEU A 46 6.74 -3.28 -8.07
N ALA A 47 5.88 -3.58 -9.04
CA ALA A 47 5.68 -4.93 -9.54
C ALA A 47 6.95 -5.51 -10.16
N SER A 48 7.69 -4.72 -10.96
CA SER A 48 8.94 -5.18 -11.58
C SER A 48 10.03 -5.48 -10.56
N LEU A 49 10.10 -4.72 -9.45
CA LEU A 49 11.01 -5.01 -8.34
C LEU A 49 10.66 -6.36 -7.67
N VAL A 50 9.36 -6.61 -7.43
CA VAL A 50 8.90 -7.86 -6.83
C VAL A 50 9.11 -9.06 -7.77
N ILE A 51 8.87 -8.89 -9.07
CA ILE A 51 9.13 -9.94 -10.08
C ILE A 51 10.63 -10.26 -10.12
N GLY A 52 11.48 -9.26 -10.16
CA GLY A 52 12.93 -9.46 -10.13
C GLY A 52 13.39 -10.20 -8.87
N LEU A 53 12.83 -9.85 -7.70
CA LEU A 53 13.08 -10.56 -6.45
C LEU A 53 12.61 -12.02 -6.52
N ASN A 54 11.41 -12.26 -7.06
CA ASN A 54 10.86 -13.61 -7.20
C ASN A 54 11.76 -14.51 -8.08
N LEU A 55 12.19 -13.99 -9.22
CA LEU A 55 13.10 -14.71 -10.11
C LEU A 55 14.41 -15.07 -9.40
N GLY A 56 15.00 -14.14 -8.66
CA GLY A 56 16.23 -14.41 -7.89
C GLY A 56 16.02 -15.41 -6.76
N LEU A 57 14.91 -15.32 -6.02
CA LEU A 57 14.63 -16.25 -4.92
C LEU A 57 14.35 -17.68 -5.41
N ASN A 58 13.74 -17.85 -6.57
CA ASN A 58 13.45 -19.16 -7.14
C ASN A 58 14.70 -19.97 -7.51
N GLU A 59 15.86 -19.33 -7.64
CA GLU A 59 17.14 -20.01 -7.83
C GLU A 59 17.61 -20.76 -6.55
N PHE A 60 17.18 -20.29 -5.37
CA PHE A 60 17.67 -20.79 -4.08
C PHE A 60 16.59 -21.46 -3.23
N PHE A 61 15.33 -21.14 -3.45
CA PHE A 61 14.19 -21.57 -2.63
C PHE A 61 13.09 -22.18 -3.49
N ASN A 62 12.21 -22.94 -2.84
CA ASN A 62 11.04 -23.45 -3.55
C ASN A 62 10.06 -22.31 -3.91
N PRO A 63 9.25 -22.47 -4.99
CA PRO A 63 8.36 -21.41 -5.48
C PRO A 63 7.35 -20.90 -4.44
N LEU A 64 6.85 -21.77 -3.57
CA LEU A 64 5.88 -21.39 -2.53
C LEU A 64 6.52 -20.42 -1.52
N TYR A 65 7.73 -20.72 -1.06
CA TYR A 65 8.44 -19.84 -0.13
C TYR A 65 8.80 -18.50 -0.80
N SER A 66 9.30 -18.55 -2.04
CA SER A 66 9.59 -17.34 -2.82
C SER A 66 8.38 -16.45 -3.00
N SER A 67 7.22 -17.03 -3.34
CA SER A 67 5.96 -16.28 -3.48
C SER A 67 5.51 -15.67 -2.17
N PHE A 68 5.64 -16.39 -1.06
CA PHE A 68 5.31 -15.86 0.27
C PHE A 68 6.18 -14.65 0.64
N VAL A 69 7.51 -14.76 0.46
CA VAL A 69 8.44 -13.65 0.72
C VAL A 69 8.11 -12.45 -0.18
N CYS A 70 7.87 -12.70 -1.47
CA CYS A 70 7.49 -11.65 -2.43
C CYS A 70 6.19 -10.95 -2.04
N ALA A 71 5.18 -11.67 -1.55
CA ALA A 71 3.93 -11.09 -1.08
C ALA A 71 4.15 -10.15 0.13
N VAL A 72 4.97 -10.57 1.10
CA VAL A 72 5.33 -9.73 2.26
C VAL A 72 6.09 -8.48 1.81
N VAL A 73 7.08 -8.63 0.92
CA VAL A 73 7.84 -7.50 0.39
C VAL A 73 6.95 -6.55 -0.39
N TYR A 74 6.02 -7.07 -1.20
CA TYR A 74 5.04 -6.26 -1.93
C TYR A 74 4.18 -5.41 -1.00
N LEU A 75 3.63 -6.01 0.07
CA LEU A 75 2.84 -5.29 1.07
C LEU A 75 3.66 -4.21 1.78
N ALA A 76 4.92 -4.52 2.14
CA ALA A 76 5.83 -3.56 2.74
C ALA A 76 6.17 -2.41 1.78
N LEU A 77 6.42 -2.68 0.50
CA LEU A 77 6.70 -1.64 -0.51
C LEU A 77 5.56 -0.62 -0.64
N TYR A 78 4.32 -1.06 -0.52
CA TYR A 78 3.15 -0.17 -0.47
C TYR A 78 2.89 0.44 0.92
N GLY A 79 3.76 0.24 1.89
CA GLY A 79 3.59 0.76 3.26
C GLY A 79 2.35 0.25 3.96
N PHE A 80 1.80 -0.92 3.57
CA PHE A 80 0.56 -1.51 4.09
C PHE A 80 -0.71 -0.65 3.97
N ILE A 81 -0.68 0.47 3.24
CA ILE A 81 -1.79 1.45 3.15
C ILE A 81 -3.15 0.80 2.86
N HIS A 82 -3.19 -0.16 1.93
CA HIS A 82 -4.45 -0.83 1.58
C HIS A 82 -4.92 -1.79 2.69
N THR A 83 -4.01 -2.42 3.39
CA THR A 83 -4.34 -3.33 4.51
C THR A 83 -4.84 -2.54 5.71
N GLU A 84 -4.20 -1.43 6.04
CA GLU A 84 -4.63 -0.49 7.08
C GLU A 84 -6.04 0.04 6.78
N ALA A 85 -6.29 0.52 5.57
CA ALA A 85 -7.61 1.01 5.17
C ALA A 85 -8.71 -0.06 5.32
N ILE A 86 -8.43 -1.32 5.02
CA ILE A 86 -9.39 -2.43 5.21
C ILE A 86 -9.66 -2.64 6.71
N ILE A 87 -8.62 -2.67 7.53
CA ILE A 87 -8.72 -2.82 8.99
C ILE A 87 -9.61 -1.73 9.57
N ASP A 88 -9.34 -0.47 9.24
CA ASP A 88 -10.08 0.69 9.74
C ASP A 88 -11.56 0.66 9.35
N VAL A 89 -11.85 0.36 8.08
CA VAL A 89 -13.23 0.29 7.58
C VAL A 89 -13.99 -0.85 8.25
N VAL A 90 -13.36 -2.01 8.43
CA VAL A 90 -14.01 -3.17 9.07
C VAL A 90 -14.28 -2.88 10.55
N ASP A 91 -13.31 -2.33 11.27
CA ASP A 91 -13.50 -1.98 12.68
C ASP A 91 -14.60 -0.93 12.86
N ALA A 92 -14.63 0.10 12.01
CA ALA A 92 -15.68 1.11 12.02
C ALA A 92 -17.05 0.51 11.70
N TRP A 93 -17.13 -0.39 10.72
CA TRP A 93 -18.38 -1.05 10.36
C TRP A 93 -18.93 -1.86 11.55
N PHE A 94 -18.14 -2.77 12.12
CA PHE A 94 -18.60 -3.57 13.25
C PHE A 94 -18.92 -2.73 14.48
N ALA A 95 -18.18 -1.66 14.74
CA ALA A 95 -18.47 -0.73 15.83
C ALA A 95 -19.80 0.00 15.63
N SER A 96 -20.21 0.28 14.41
CA SER A 96 -21.50 0.93 14.10
C SER A 96 -22.71 0.11 14.52
N TYR A 97 -22.62 -1.23 14.46
CA TYR A 97 -23.68 -2.11 14.98
C TYR A 97 -23.86 -2.02 16.51
N SER A 98 -22.84 -1.56 17.21
CA SER A 98 -22.88 -1.31 18.66
C SER A 98 -23.29 0.13 19.01
N GLY A 99 -23.76 0.91 18.03
CA GLY A 99 -24.16 2.31 18.20
C GLY A 99 -23.00 3.28 18.37
N LYS A 100 -21.77 2.87 18.10
CA LYS A 100 -20.59 3.75 18.11
C LYS A 100 -20.47 4.53 16.81
N ASP A 101 -19.89 5.73 16.90
CA ASP A 101 -19.61 6.58 15.73
C ASP A 101 -18.46 5.96 14.90
N ALA A 102 -18.81 5.45 13.71
CA ALA A 102 -17.87 4.83 12.79
C ALA A 102 -16.73 5.79 12.38
N TYR A 103 -17.05 7.07 12.16
CA TYR A 103 -16.04 8.05 11.76
C TYR A 103 -15.02 8.34 12.88
N LYS A 104 -15.47 8.29 14.14
CA LYS A 104 -14.59 8.43 15.29
C LYS A 104 -13.66 7.23 15.43
N ILE A 105 -14.19 6.01 15.23
CA ILE A 105 -13.40 4.77 15.26
C ILE A 105 -12.30 4.77 14.19
N MET A 106 -12.63 5.16 12.94
CA MET A 106 -11.63 5.26 11.86
C MET A 106 -10.51 6.26 12.13
N LYS A 107 -10.69 7.19 13.05
CA LYS A 107 -9.66 8.17 13.45
C LYS A 107 -8.85 7.75 14.69
N GLU A 108 -9.26 6.70 15.35
CA GLU A 108 -8.52 6.16 16.48
C GLU A 108 -7.29 5.38 15.96
N SER A 109 -6.16 5.53 16.62
CA SER A 109 -4.93 4.82 16.28
C SER A 109 -4.89 3.37 16.80
N THR A 110 -6.02 2.87 17.30
CA THR A 110 -6.14 1.52 17.88
C THR A 110 -6.78 0.58 16.89
N ILE A 111 -6.18 -0.58 16.70
CA ILE A 111 -6.71 -1.66 15.86
C ILE A 111 -7.63 -2.53 16.71
N GLY A 112 -8.87 -2.73 16.24
CA GLY A 112 -9.80 -3.68 16.84
C GLY A 112 -9.48 -5.12 16.44
N ALA A 113 -9.90 -6.07 17.29
CA ALA A 113 -9.65 -7.49 17.04
C ALA A 113 -10.29 -7.99 15.73
N ILE A 114 -11.46 -7.47 15.37
CA ILE A 114 -12.19 -7.86 14.16
C ILE A 114 -11.47 -7.34 12.92
N GLY A 115 -11.08 -6.06 12.90
CA GLY A 115 -10.30 -5.48 11.81
C GLY A 115 -8.99 -6.21 11.59
N ALA A 116 -8.27 -6.56 12.67
CA ALA A 116 -7.05 -7.33 12.59
C ALA A 116 -7.25 -8.70 11.92
N LEU A 117 -8.32 -9.44 12.29
CA LEU A 117 -8.66 -10.74 11.69
C LEU A 117 -8.99 -10.62 10.19
N TYR A 118 -9.77 -9.60 9.81
CA TYR A 118 -10.09 -9.33 8.41
C TYR A 118 -8.86 -8.91 7.61
N GLY A 119 -8.01 -8.04 8.17
CA GLY A 119 -6.75 -7.66 7.55
C GLY A 119 -5.83 -8.85 7.30
N PHE A 120 -5.68 -9.73 8.29
CA PHE A 120 -4.93 -10.97 8.16
C PHE A 120 -5.52 -11.90 7.08
N SER A 121 -6.85 -12.09 7.08
CA SER A 121 -7.53 -12.88 6.06
C SER A 121 -7.34 -12.31 4.66
N PHE A 122 -7.38 -10.98 4.52
CA PHE A 122 -7.13 -10.31 3.25
C PHE A 122 -5.69 -10.53 2.76
N VAL A 123 -4.71 -10.50 3.65
CA VAL A 123 -3.31 -10.80 3.30
C VAL A 123 -3.17 -12.25 2.83
N LEU A 124 -3.79 -13.21 3.54
CA LEU A 124 -3.77 -14.62 3.13
C LEU A 124 -4.38 -14.84 1.73
N LEU A 125 -5.50 -14.16 1.41
CA LEU A 125 -6.12 -14.23 0.09
C LEU A 125 -5.25 -13.64 -1.03
N LYS A 126 -4.35 -12.73 -0.70
CA LYS A 126 -3.41 -12.15 -1.68
C LYS A 126 -2.19 -13.04 -1.94
N VAL A 127 -1.84 -13.90 -1.00
CA VAL A 127 -0.67 -14.80 -1.09
C VAL A 127 -1.03 -16.12 -1.76
N GLY A 128 -2.28 -16.57 -1.62
CA GLY A 128 -2.80 -17.80 -2.23
C GLY A 128 -3.30 -17.59 -3.64
#